data_9033bbe92778beab10b6aaffaa5a08bc
#
_entry.id   9033bbe92778beab10b6aaffaa5a08bc
#
_cell.length_a   1.000
_cell.length_b   1.000
_cell.length_c   1.000
_cell.angle_alpha   90.00
_cell.angle_beta   90.00
_cell.angle_gamma   90.00
#
_symmetry.space_group_name_H-M   'P 1'
#
loop_
_entity.id
_entity.type
_entity.pdbx_description
1 polymer ?
#
loop_
_entity_poly.entity_id
_entity_poly.type
_entity_poly.pdbx_seq_one_letter_code
_entity_poly.pdbx_strand_id
1 'polypeptide(L)'
;MTVQENERKADNKGCLYLIPSPLGENDPSEVIPAPVLESLGRFKTFVVEEVRTIRRYLSRAGLKGKIEGLDFHELNEHTDDATIESYIHLFDSGNDVALISEAGLPAVADPGAKLVALAHSHGIRVVPMVGPSSLMLALMASGLNGQSFAFCGYIPAKTDQRRSRLRAIEKMSVQLNQTQILIETPYRNDALFADILSVCSPSTRVCVAADITTENEYIMTRKVAQWKKTGLVIGKRPCVFLILA
;
A
#
# COMPACT_ATOMS: atom_id res chain seq x y z
N MET A 1 29.02 12.30 -29.86
CA MET A 1 28.64 12.14 -28.44
C MET A 1 27.60 11.07 -28.36
N THR A 2 27.95 9.94 -27.77
CA THR A 2 27.08 8.76 -27.66
C THR A 2 26.08 8.96 -26.52
N VAL A 3 24.93 8.29 -26.58
CA VAL A 3 23.88 8.31 -25.53
C VAL A 3 24.48 8.04 -24.13
N GLN A 4 25.56 7.22 -24.07
CA GLN A 4 26.28 6.91 -22.83
C GLN A 4 27.12 8.08 -22.26
N GLU A 5 27.50 9.09 -23.04
CA GLU A 5 28.21 10.26 -22.54
C GLU A 5 27.26 11.34 -21.98
N ASN A 6 26.01 11.36 -22.41
CA ASN A 6 24.97 12.20 -21.81
C ASN A 6 24.48 11.64 -20.46
N GLU A 7 24.50 10.32 -20.28
CA GLU A 7 24.13 9.67 -19.00
C GLU A 7 25.18 9.90 -17.89
N ARG A 8 26.44 10.20 -18.24
CA ARG A 8 27.52 10.49 -17.27
C ARG A 8 27.56 11.94 -16.77
N LYS A 9 26.76 12.82 -17.34
CA LYS A 9 26.55 14.21 -16.88
C LYS A 9 25.28 14.39 -16.05
N ALA A 10 24.51 13.34 -15.79
CA ALA A 10 23.49 13.38 -14.76
C ALA A 10 24.19 13.66 -13.42
N ASP A 11 23.90 14.81 -12.86
CA ASP A 11 24.36 15.30 -11.57
C ASP A 11 24.53 14.16 -10.58
N ASN A 12 25.51 14.28 -9.68
CA ASN A 12 25.81 13.37 -8.58
C ASN A 12 24.61 13.29 -7.61
N LYS A 13 23.47 12.79 -8.10
CA LYS A 13 22.23 12.58 -7.34
C LYS A 13 22.14 11.14 -6.85
N GLY A 14 21.63 10.97 -5.64
CA GLY A 14 21.34 9.66 -5.07
C GLY A 14 20.13 8.99 -5.71
N CYS A 15 19.71 7.87 -5.14
CA CYS A 15 18.56 7.08 -5.57
C CYS A 15 17.40 7.23 -4.58
N LEU A 16 16.16 7.05 -5.06
CA LEU A 16 14.97 6.88 -4.25
C LEU A 16 14.72 5.39 -3.99
N TYR A 17 14.79 4.96 -2.74
CA TYR A 17 14.52 3.59 -2.32
C TYR A 17 13.11 3.49 -1.74
N LEU A 18 12.29 2.60 -2.30
CA LEU A 18 10.94 2.33 -1.81
C LEU A 18 11.02 1.19 -0.79
N ILE A 19 11.00 1.52 0.48
CA ILE A 19 11.20 0.58 1.58
C ILE A 19 9.86 0.09 2.10
N PRO A 20 9.58 -1.21 2.07
CA PRO A 20 8.34 -1.75 2.63
C PRO A 20 8.32 -1.68 4.15
N SER A 21 7.12 -1.60 4.72
CA SER A 21 6.84 -1.73 6.14
C SER A 21 5.93 -2.93 6.44
N PRO A 22 5.88 -3.47 7.67
CA PRO A 22 4.92 -4.49 8.06
C PRO A 22 3.48 -4.01 7.88
N LEU A 23 2.54 -4.93 7.65
CA LEU A 23 1.11 -4.62 7.53
C LEU A 23 0.42 -4.47 8.89
N GLY A 24 1.07 -4.89 9.96
CA GLY A 24 0.58 -4.84 11.34
C GLY A 24 1.72 -4.74 12.34
N GLU A 25 1.42 -5.05 13.60
CA GLU A 25 2.38 -4.95 14.72
C GLU A 25 3.36 -6.14 14.83
N ASN A 26 3.56 -6.88 13.73
CA ASN A 26 4.53 -7.98 13.66
C ASN A 26 5.96 -7.53 13.94
N ASP A 27 6.82 -8.47 14.35
CA ASP A 27 8.25 -8.26 14.23
C ASP A 27 8.61 -8.07 12.75
N PRO A 28 9.31 -6.98 12.38
CA PRO A 28 9.66 -6.74 10.98
C PRO A 28 10.37 -7.93 10.31
N SER A 29 11.18 -8.70 11.05
CA SER A 29 11.91 -9.85 10.53
C SER A 29 11.02 -11.03 10.09
N GLU A 30 9.77 -11.06 10.51
CA GLU A 30 8.81 -12.11 10.11
C GLU A 30 8.27 -11.88 8.69
N VAL A 31 8.21 -10.60 8.23
CA VAL A 31 7.52 -10.22 6.99
C VAL A 31 8.38 -9.42 6.02
N ILE A 32 9.50 -8.85 6.46
CA ILE A 32 10.44 -8.10 5.63
C ILE A 32 11.71 -8.94 5.45
N PRO A 33 12.21 -9.15 4.21
CA PRO A 33 13.44 -9.90 3.97
C PRO A 33 14.66 -9.29 4.69
N ALA A 34 15.50 -10.14 5.25
CA ALA A 34 16.69 -9.72 6.00
C ALA A 34 17.59 -8.71 5.25
N PRO A 35 17.88 -8.88 3.92
CA PRO A 35 18.69 -7.90 3.20
C PRO A 35 18.06 -6.51 3.14
N VAL A 36 16.71 -6.41 3.18
CA VAL A 36 16.00 -5.11 3.23
C VAL A 36 16.20 -4.47 4.60
N LEU A 37 16.01 -5.22 5.68
CA LEU A 37 16.22 -4.72 7.05
C LEU A 37 17.67 -4.28 7.27
N GLU A 38 18.63 -5.08 6.83
CA GLU A 38 20.07 -4.76 6.92
C GLU A 38 20.42 -3.47 6.17
N SER A 39 19.76 -3.21 5.05
CA SER A 39 19.99 -2.01 4.25
C SER A 39 19.54 -0.72 4.92
N LEU A 40 18.62 -0.78 5.89
CA LEU A 40 18.05 0.42 6.54
C LEU A 40 19.13 1.30 7.21
N GLY A 41 20.17 0.69 7.74
CA GLY A 41 21.26 1.40 8.43
C GLY A 41 22.12 2.31 7.55
N ARG A 42 22.01 2.21 6.22
CA ARG A 42 22.77 3.05 5.28
C ARG A 42 22.10 4.40 4.99
N PHE A 43 20.79 4.50 5.21
CA PHE A 43 20.04 5.72 4.91
C PHE A 43 20.13 6.72 6.05
N LYS A 44 20.28 7.98 5.69
CA LYS A 44 20.22 9.11 6.63
C LYS A 44 18.94 9.93 6.47
N THR A 45 18.39 9.97 5.26
CA THR A 45 17.22 10.77 4.87
C THR A 45 16.04 9.87 4.56
N PHE A 46 14.93 10.13 5.24
CA PHE A 46 13.69 9.37 5.13
C PHE A 46 12.53 10.30 4.77
N VAL A 47 11.79 9.94 3.74
CA VAL A 47 10.48 10.55 3.45
C VAL A 47 9.42 9.56 3.93
N VAL A 48 8.51 10.00 4.79
CA VAL A 48 7.60 9.13 5.53
C VAL A 48 6.20 9.73 5.61
N GLU A 49 5.18 8.88 5.73
CA GLU A 49 3.79 9.34 5.86
C GLU A 49 3.53 9.92 7.26
N GLU A 50 4.03 9.25 8.32
CA GLU A 50 3.93 9.68 9.72
C GLU A 50 5.22 9.31 10.48
N VAL A 51 5.94 10.33 10.96
CA VAL A 51 7.28 10.20 11.58
C VAL A 51 7.27 9.27 12.77
N ARG A 52 6.25 9.37 13.65
CA ARG A 52 6.19 8.59 14.89
C ARG A 52 6.06 7.11 14.63
N THR A 53 5.22 6.72 13.68
CA THR A 53 5.00 5.33 13.28
C THR A 53 6.28 4.75 12.68
N ILE A 54 6.93 5.50 11.79
CA ILE A 54 8.13 5.01 11.13
C ILE A 54 9.32 4.94 12.10
N ARG A 55 9.48 5.88 13.03
CA ARG A 55 10.50 5.76 14.10
C ARG A 55 10.34 4.48 14.93
N ARG A 56 9.11 4.06 15.24
CA ARG A 56 8.84 2.77 15.91
C ARG A 56 9.24 1.59 15.03
N TYR A 57 8.86 1.62 13.75
CA TYR A 57 9.26 0.58 12.80
C TYR A 57 10.78 0.46 12.73
N LEU A 58 11.51 1.55 12.47
CA LEU A 58 12.96 1.57 12.39
C LEU A 58 13.64 1.08 13.70
N SER A 59 13.05 1.42 14.85
CA SER A 59 13.55 0.92 16.14
C SER A 59 13.44 -0.60 16.26
N ARG A 60 12.29 -1.17 15.84
CA ARG A 60 12.08 -2.63 15.81
C ARG A 60 12.93 -3.32 14.74
N ALA A 61 13.21 -2.62 13.64
CA ALA A 61 14.06 -3.09 12.54
C ALA A 61 15.58 -3.01 12.83
N GLY A 62 15.99 -2.76 14.08
CA GLY A 62 17.38 -2.81 14.52
C GLY A 62 18.10 -1.46 14.57
N LEU A 63 17.43 -0.32 14.31
CA LEU A 63 18.04 1.01 14.39
C LEU A 63 17.87 1.70 15.77
N LYS A 64 17.48 0.95 16.80
CA LYS A 64 17.35 1.49 18.16
C LYS A 64 18.66 2.19 18.58
N GLY A 65 18.54 3.44 19.05
CA GLY A 65 19.68 4.28 19.46
C GLY A 65 20.40 5.01 18.31
N LYS A 66 19.98 4.81 17.04
CA LYS A 66 20.54 5.53 15.88
C LYS A 66 19.53 6.51 15.25
N ILE A 67 18.27 6.47 15.67
CA ILE A 67 17.14 7.20 15.05
C ILE A 67 17.27 8.72 15.23
N GLU A 68 17.90 9.18 16.31
CA GLU A 68 18.03 10.62 16.64
C GLU A 68 18.89 11.39 15.63
N GLY A 69 19.78 10.68 14.91
CA GLY A 69 20.63 11.28 13.87
C GLY A 69 20.06 11.17 12.45
N LEU A 70 18.80 10.70 12.30
CA LEU A 70 18.16 10.55 11.00
C LEU A 70 17.31 11.78 10.68
N ASP A 71 17.27 12.13 9.41
CA ASP A 71 16.50 13.23 8.86
C ASP A 71 15.18 12.74 8.30
N PHE A 72 14.05 13.28 8.81
CA PHE A 72 12.72 12.86 8.43
C PHE A 72 11.94 14.00 7.78
N HIS A 73 11.34 13.71 6.63
CA HIS A 73 10.46 14.58 5.87
C HIS A 73 9.08 13.93 5.73
N GLU A 74 8.01 14.66 6.06
CA GLU A 74 6.66 14.11 5.97
C GLU A 74 6.09 14.28 4.56
N LEU A 75 5.51 13.19 4.05
CA LEU A 75 4.75 13.17 2.81
C LEU A 75 3.42 12.44 3.04
N ASN A 76 2.38 13.20 3.33
CA ASN A 76 1.03 12.72 3.59
C ASN A 76 -0.01 13.42 2.70
N GLU A 77 -1.30 13.15 2.91
CA GLU A 77 -2.40 13.72 2.10
C GLU A 77 -2.52 15.24 2.20
N HIS A 78 -1.92 15.87 3.22
CA HIS A 78 -1.94 17.31 3.45
C HIS A 78 -0.70 18.03 2.91
N THR A 79 0.32 17.28 2.46
CA THR A 79 1.56 17.87 1.93
C THR A 79 1.28 18.52 0.58
N ASP A 80 1.55 19.82 0.47
CA ASP A 80 1.35 20.57 -0.77
C ASP A 80 2.39 20.23 -1.85
N ASP A 81 2.05 20.54 -3.09
CA ASP A 81 2.90 20.19 -4.24
C ASP A 81 4.24 20.96 -4.22
N ALA A 82 4.28 22.18 -3.69
CA ALA A 82 5.53 22.97 -3.59
C ALA A 82 6.51 22.32 -2.59
N THR A 83 6.00 21.80 -1.47
CA THR A 83 6.80 21.03 -0.53
C THR A 83 7.35 19.76 -1.17
N ILE A 84 6.51 19.03 -1.93
CA ILE A 84 6.93 17.81 -2.62
C ILE A 84 8.03 18.13 -3.66
N GLU A 85 7.87 19.20 -4.43
CA GLU A 85 8.88 19.64 -5.40
C GLU A 85 10.21 19.98 -4.71
N SER A 86 10.19 20.56 -3.51
CA SER A 86 11.40 20.85 -2.74
C SER A 86 12.20 19.60 -2.35
N TYR A 87 11.57 18.43 -2.26
CA TYR A 87 12.24 17.17 -1.91
C TYR A 87 13.25 16.71 -2.97
N ILE A 88 13.27 17.31 -4.15
CA ILE A 88 14.32 17.06 -5.15
C ILE A 88 15.73 17.35 -4.61
N HIS A 89 15.86 18.30 -3.68
CA HIS A 89 17.14 18.67 -3.07
C HIS A 89 17.65 17.61 -2.06
N LEU A 90 16.78 16.69 -1.60
CA LEU A 90 17.20 15.61 -0.72
C LEU A 90 18.16 14.63 -1.40
N PHE A 91 18.17 14.59 -2.73
CA PHE A 91 19.02 13.71 -3.54
C PHE A 91 20.36 14.33 -3.93
N ASP A 92 20.60 15.57 -3.57
CA ASP A 92 21.82 16.28 -3.95
C ASP A 92 23.05 15.60 -3.31
N SER A 93 24.22 15.80 -3.95
CA SER A 93 25.51 15.21 -3.50
C SER A 93 25.52 13.69 -3.39
N GLY A 94 24.68 12.98 -4.15
CA GLY A 94 24.63 11.52 -4.16
C GLY A 94 23.90 10.92 -2.96
N ASN A 95 23.09 11.69 -2.24
CA ASN A 95 22.37 11.22 -1.06
C ASN A 95 21.20 10.30 -1.45
N ASP A 96 21.23 9.05 -0.96
CA ASP A 96 20.14 8.08 -1.12
C ASP A 96 19.00 8.42 -0.14
N VAL A 97 17.76 8.44 -0.65
CA VAL A 97 16.56 8.75 0.12
C VAL A 97 15.68 7.50 0.24
N ALA A 98 15.23 7.21 1.45
CA ALA A 98 14.29 6.12 1.72
C ALA A 98 12.86 6.65 1.83
N LEU A 99 11.95 6.16 1.01
CA LEU A 99 10.50 6.41 1.12
C LEU A 99 9.84 5.23 1.82
N ILE A 100 9.12 5.49 2.92
CA ILE A 100 8.41 4.47 3.71
C ILE A 100 6.99 4.94 4.00
N SER A 101 5.99 4.10 3.68
CA SER A 101 4.59 4.30 4.05
C SER A 101 4.27 3.68 5.42
N GLU A 102 3.11 3.99 5.99
CA GLU A 102 2.70 3.44 7.30
C GLU A 102 2.57 1.92 7.28
N ALA A 103 2.09 1.32 6.18
CA ALA A 103 1.91 -0.12 6.05
C ALA A 103 2.11 -0.62 4.62
N GLY A 104 2.88 -1.68 4.44
CA GLY A 104 3.07 -2.36 3.17
C GLY A 104 4.04 -1.68 2.22
N LEU A 105 3.66 -1.58 0.96
CA LEU A 105 4.50 -1.04 -0.11
C LEU A 105 4.25 0.46 -0.29
N PRO A 106 5.28 1.33 -0.21
CA PRO A 106 5.13 2.75 -0.47
C PRO A 106 4.76 3.01 -1.93
N ALA A 107 4.10 4.13 -2.19
CA ALA A 107 3.55 4.55 -3.47
C ALA A 107 2.38 3.67 -4.00
N VAL A 108 1.84 2.77 -3.18
CA VAL A 108 0.65 1.96 -3.51
C VAL A 108 -0.50 2.38 -2.59
N ALA A 109 -1.46 3.12 -3.12
CA ALA A 109 -2.58 3.70 -2.39
C ALA A 109 -2.16 4.71 -1.30
N ASP A 110 -1.01 5.33 -1.46
CA ASP A 110 -0.47 6.37 -0.59
C ASP A 110 0.13 7.55 -1.39
N PRO A 111 0.43 8.70 -0.75
CA PRO A 111 0.92 9.89 -1.41
C PRO A 111 2.34 9.75 -2.00
N GLY A 112 3.09 8.73 -1.64
CA GLY A 112 4.46 8.49 -2.10
C GLY A 112 4.60 8.41 -3.62
N ALA A 113 3.51 8.08 -4.34
CA ALA A 113 3.49 8.07 -5.80
C ALA A 113 3.89 9.42 -6.42
N LYS A 114 3.58 10.56 -5.76
CA LYS A 114 3.99 11.89 -6.22
C LYS A 114 5.50 12.06 -6.18
N LEU A 115 6.17 11.60 -5.12
CA LEU A 115 7.63 11.65 -5.02
C LEU A 115 8.30 10.73 -6.05
N VAL A 116 7.72 9.57 -6.31
CA VAL A 116 8.20 8.66 -7.37
C VAL A 116 8.11 9.33 -8.74
N ALA A 117 7.00 10.00 -9.05
CA ALA A 117 6.84 10.74 -10.30
C ALA A 117 7.86 11.89 -10.41
N LEU A 118 8.08 12.64 -9.33
CA LEU A 118 9.10 13.69 -9.26
C LEU A 118 10.50 13.13 -9.50
N ALA A 119 10.86 12.02 -8.87
CA ALA A 119 12.15 11.35 -9.04
C ALA A 119 12.38 10.99 -10.52
N HIS A 120 11.39 10.37 -11.17
CA HIS A 120 11.48 10.05 -12.60
C HIS A 120 11.63 11.28 -13.50
N SER A 121 10.90 12.36 -13.23
CA SER A 121 10.99 13.61 -14.02
C SER A 121 12.37 14.26 -13.94
N HIS A 122 13.14 13.99 -12.89
CA HIS A 122 14.50 14.48 -12.69
C HIS A 122 15.60 13.44 -12.96
N GLY A 123 15.26 12.30 -13.58
CA GLY A 123 16.21 11.25 -13.90
C GLY A 123 16.81 10.51 -12.69
N ILE A 124 16.19 10.64 -11.52
CA ILE A 124 16.61 9.95 -10.31
C ILE A 124 16.18 8.48 -10.41
N ARG A 125 17.12 7.59 -10.12
CA ARG A 125 16.85 6.14 -10.09
C ARG A 125 15.92 5.80 -8.93
N VAL A 126 14.82 5.10 -9.24
CA VAL A 126 13.88 4.55 -8.25
C VAL A 126 14.17 3.05 -8.07
N VAL A 127 14.33 2.63 -6.82
CA VAL A 127 14.69 1.25 -6.45
C VAL A 127 13.59 0.67 -5.54
N PRO A 128 12.65 -0.13 -6.07
CA PRO A 128 11.66 -0.81 -5.24
C PRO A 128 12.33 -1.96 -4.48
N MET A 129 12.02 -2.08 -3.19
CA MET A 129 12.48 -3.18 -2.36
C MET A 129 11.35 -4.17 -2.08
N VAL A 130 11.72 -5.44 -1.88
CA VAL A 130 10.75 -6.54 -1.69
C VAL A 130 10.12 -6.48 -0.30
N GLY A 131 8.80 -6.60 -0.24
CA GLY A 131 8.07 -6.65 1.02
C GLY A 131 6.60 -7.00 0.87
N PRO A 132 5.82 -7.03 1.97
CA PRO A 132 4.43 -7.44 1.96
C PRO A 132 3.53 -6.40 1.26
N SER A 133 2.54 -6.91 0.53
CA SER A 133 1.44 -6.13 -0.04
C SER A 133 0.12 -6.75 0.39
N SER A 134 -0.70 -6.03 1.13
CA SER A 134 -2.02 -6.50 1.53
C SER A 134 -2.90 -6.89 0.34
N LEU A 135 -2.80 -6.15 -0.77
CA LEU A 135 -3.57 -6.39 -1.98
C LEU A 135 -3.19 -7.72 -2.63
N MET A 136 -1.87 -7.97 -2.78
CA MET A 136 -1.36 -9.19 -3.41
C MET A 136 -1.54 -10.42 -2.51
N LEU A 137 -1.31 -10.28 -1.22
CA LEU A 137 -1.53 -11.38 -0.25
C LEU A 137 -3.02 -11.76 -0.19
N ALA A 138 -3.93 -10.76 -0.15
CA ALA A 138 -5.36 -11.01 -0.21
C ALA A 138 -5.77 -11.71 -1.52
N LEU A 139 -5.26 -11.24 -2.67
CA LEU A 139 -5.56 -11.86 -3.96
C LEU A 139 -5.05 -13.30 -4.03
N MET A 140 -3.81 -13.55 -3.62
CA MET A 140 -3.18 -14.86 -3.58
C MET A 140 -3.96 -15.86 -2.72
N ALA A 141 -4.44 -15.40 -1.56
CA ALA A 141 -5.19 -16.25 -0.62
C ALA A 141 -6.69 -16.37 -0.91
N SER A 142 -7.23 -15.52 -1.81
CA SER A 142 -8.67 -15.45 -2.08
C SER A 142 -9.23 -16.64 -2.87
N GLY A 143 -8.41 -17.31 -3.68
CA GLY A 143 -8.86 -18.31 -4.67
C GLY A 143 -9.72 -17.72 -5.80
N LEU A 144 -9.66 -16.40 -6.02
CA LEU A 144 -10.31 -15.71 -7.13
C LEU A 144 -9.39 -15.65 -8.36
N ASN A 145 -9.78 -14.93 -9.42
CA ASN A 145 -8.98 -14.84 -10.64
C ASN A 145 -7.73 -13.97 -10.41
N GLY A 146 -6.56 -14.59 -10.32
CA GLY A 146 -5.27 -13.91 -10.18
C GLY A 146 -4.60 -13.51 -11.50
N GLN A 147 -5.15 -13.91 -12.67
CA GLN A 147 -4.62 -13.50 -13.99
C GLN A 147 -5.23 -12.19 -14.49
N SER A 148 -6.45 -11.88 -14.05
CA SER A 148 -7.13 -10.63 -14.37
C SER A 148 -7.69 -10.05 -13.09
N PHE A 149 -7.12 -8.93 -12.64
CA PHE A 149 -7.57 -8.21 -11.44
C PHE A 149 -7.36 -6.70 -11.61
N ALA A 150 -8.15 -5.94 -10.87
CA ALA A 150 -8.02 -4.48 -10.81
C ALA A 150 -8.13 -4.00 -9.37
N PHE A 151 -7.25 -3.08 -8.98
CA PHE A 151 -7.38 -2.35 -7.74
C PHE A 151 -8.26 -1.13 -7.96
N CYS A 152 -9.37 -1.07 -7.24
CA CYS A 152 -10.39 -0.03 -7.36
C CYS A 152 -10.24 1.07 -6.29
N GLY A 153 -9.31 0.91 -5.36
CA GLY A 153 -9.06 1.87 -4.28
C GLY A 153 -10.18 1.94 -3.25
N TYR A 154 -10.33 3.13 -2.66
CA TYR A 154 -11.40 3.44 -1.72
C TYR A 154 -12.74 3.63 -2.42
N ILE A 155 -13.80 3.21 -1.73
CA ILE A 155 -15.18 3.35 -2.23
C ILE A 155 -15.85 4.58 -1.61
N PRO A 156 -16.73 5.30 -2.34
CA PRO A 156 -17.36 6.51 -1.82
C PRO A 156 -18.02 6.32 -0.46
N ALA A 157 -17.83 7.27 0.46
CA ALA A 157 -18.37 7.21 1.82
C ALA A 157 -19.92 7.33 1.86
N LYS A 158 -20.53 8.10 0.94
CA LYS A 158 -21.99 8.28 0.86
C LYS A 158 -22.64 7.01 0.33
N THR A 159 -23.65 6.50 1.05
CA THR A 159 -24.28 5.20 0.80
C THR A 159 -24.78 5.03 -0.64
N ASP A 160 -25.49 6.02 -1.20
CA ASP A 160 -26.05 5.90 -2.56
C ASP A 160 -24.93 5.84 -3.61
N GLN A 161 -23.89 6.66 -3.46
CA GLN A 161 -22.71 6.65 -4.34
C GLN A 161 -21.94 5.35 -4.20
N ARG A 162 -21.76 4.86 -2.96
CA ARG A 162 -21.10 3.59 -2.65
C ARG A 162 -21.81 2.41 -3.31
N ARG A 163 -23.12 2.32 -3.15
CA ARG A 163 -23.96 1.26 -3.77
C ARG A 163 -23.92 1.33 -5.29
N SER A 164 -24.00 2.53 -5.86
CA SER A 164 -23.87 2.72 -7.31
C SER A 164 -22.49 2.26 -7.82
N ARG A 165 -21.41 2.62 -7.11
CA ARG A 165 -20.05 2.20 -7.46
C ARG A 165 -19.89 0.69 -7.36
N LEU A 166 -20.41 0.05 -6.32
CA LEU A 166 -20.37 -1.41 -6.15
C LEU A 166 -21.06 -2.16 -7.28
N ARG A 167 -22.25 -1.69 -7.74
CA ARG A 167 -22.92 -2.28 -8.92
C ARG A 167 -22.09 -2.15 -10.19
N ALA A 168 -21.44 -1.00 -10.39
CA ALA A 168 -20.55 -0.80 -11.53
C ALA A 168 -19.32 -1.74 -11.48
N ILE A 169 -18.72 -1.91 -10.29
CA ILE A 169 -17.61 -2.82 -10.03
C ILE A 169 -18.01 -4.27 -10.31
N GLU A 170 -19.16 -4.72 -9.81
CA GLU A 170 -19.67 -6.07 -10.09
C GLU A 170 -19.91 -6.30 -11.58
N LYS A 171 -20.50 -5.32 -12.26
CA LYS A 171 -20.71 -5.39 -13.73
C LYS A 171 -19.38 -5.53 -14.48
N MET A 172 -18.35 -4.76 -14.10
CA MET A 172 -17.02 -4.89 -14.69
C MET A 172 -16.43 -6.26 -14.43
N SER A 173 -16.58 -6.79 -13.20
CA SER A 173 -16.12 -8.14 -12.84
C SER A 173 -16.72 -9.20 -13.76
N VAL A 174 -18.04 -9.15 -14.03
CA VAL A 174 -18.70 -10.08 -14.97
C VAL A 174 -18.16 -9.90 -16.38
N GLN A 175 -18.10 -8.68 -16.88
CA GLN A 175 -17.73 -8.38 -18.26
C GLN A 175 -16.31 -8.82 -18.61
N LEU A 176 -15.39 -8.66 -17.67
CA LEU A 176 -13.96 -8.91 -17.88
C LEU A 176 -13.48 -10.22 -17.23
N ASN A 177 -14.35 -10.95 -16.53
CA ASN A 177 -13.96 -12.07 -15.66
C ASN A 177 -12.79 -11.68 -14.76
N GLN A 178 -12.89 -10.52 -14.10
CA GLN A 178 -11.80 -9.84 -13.42
C GLN A 178 -12.09 -9.68 -11.93
N THR A 179 -11.13 -10.06 -11.08
CA THR A 179 -11.18 -9.80 -9.64
C THR A 179 -11.04 -8.31 -9.37
N GLN A 180 -11.99 -7.73 -8.64
CA GLN A 180 -11.99 -6.33 -8.22
C GLN A 180 -11.53 -6.24 -6.77
N ILE A 181 -10.46 -5.50 -6.50
CA ILE A 181 -9.86 -5.35 -5.17
C ILE A 181 -10.23 -3.97 -4.62
N LEU A 182 -10.78 -3.93 -3.42
CA LEU A 182 -11.25 -2.74 -2.74
C LEU A 182 -10.58 -2.63 -1.37
N ILE A 183 -10.35 -1.40 -0.93
CA ILE A 183 -9.95 -1.10 0.45
C ILE A 183 -10.90 -0.08 1.07
N GLU A 184 -10.96 -0.08 2.38
CA GLU A 184 -11.76 0.89 3.12
C GLU A 184 -11.04 1.30 4.41
N THR A 185 -11.42 2.44 4.96
CA THR A 185 -10.98 2.81 6.30
C THR A 185 -11.60 1.87 7.33
N PRO A 186 -10.88 1.47 8.39
CA PRO A 186 -11.35 0.48 9.36
C PRO A 186 -12.74 0.78 9.95
N TYR A 187 -13.07 2.05 10.13
CA TYR A 187 -14.36 2.48 10.69
C TYR A 187 -15.57 2.23 9.79
N ARG A 188 -15.35 2.01 8.48
CA ARG A 188 -16.42 1.83 7.49
C ARG A 188 -16.51 0.40 6.94
N ASN A 189 -15.66 -0.52 7.40
CA ASN A 189 -15.64 -1.91 6.92
C ASN A 189 -17.01 -2.58 6.95
N ASP A 190 -17.69 -2.53 8.10
CA ASP A 190 -18.98 -3.20 8.27
C ASP A 190 -20.07 -2.57 7.38
N ALA A 191 -20.03 -1.25 7.21
CA ALA A 191 -20.95 -0.55 6.30
C ALA A 191 -20.70 -0.91 4.83
N LEU A 192 -19.43 -0.98 4.41
CA LEU A 192 -19.04 -1.40 3.06
C LEU A 192 -19.46 -2.87 2.83
N PHE A 193 -19.17 -3.75 3.77
CA PHE A 193 -19.51 -5.17 3.68
C PHE A 193 -21.02 -5.39 3.59
N ALA A 194 -21.82 -4.71 4.42
CA ALA A 194 -23.26 -4.74 4.35
C ALA A 194 -23.80 -4.28 2.99
N ASP A 195 -23.23 -3.21 2.42
CA ASP A 195 -23.62 -2.73 1.09
C ASP A 195 -23.21 -3.70 -0.02
N ILE A 196 -22.03 -4.34 0.04
CA ILE A 196 -21.64 -5.41 -0.89
C ILE A 196 -22.69 -6.52 -0.85
N LEU A 197 -23.04 -7.01 0.34
CA LEU A 197 -24.05 -8.07 0.50
C LEU A 197 -25.45 -7.65 0.02
N SER A 198 -25.77 -6.36 0.13
CA SER A 198 -27.07 -5.82 -0.29
C SER A 198 -27.23 -5.70 -1.80
N VAL A 199 -26.16 -5.26 -2.50
CA VAL A 199 -26.26 -4.87 -3.91
C VAL A 199 -25.72 -5.90 -4.90
N CYS A 200 -24.77 -6.76 -4.47
CA CYS A 200 -24.19 -7.77 -5.34
C CYS A 200 -25.09 -9.01 -5.46
N SER A 201 -24.95 -9.70 -6.59
CA SER A 201 -25.68 -10.93 -6.90
C SER A 201 -25.41 -12.01 -5.83
N PRO A 202 -26.40 -12.83 -5.48
CA PRO A 202 -26.22 -13.94 -4.55
C PRO A 202 -25.10 -14.93 -4.91
N SER A 203 -24.78 -15.07 -6.20
CA SER A 203 -23.73 -15.94 -6.73
C SER A 203 -22.34 -15.30 -6.71
N THR A 204 -22.23 -13.97 -6.64
CA THR A 204 -20.96 -13.24 -6.61
C THR A 204 -20.11 -13.71 -5.44
N ARG A 205 -18.86 -14.04 -5.73
CA ARG A 205 -17.87 -14.44 -4.72
C ARG A 205 -17.22 -13.20 -4.12
N VAL A 206 -17.16 -13.16 -2.80
CA VAL A 206 -16.54 -12.07 -2.04
C VAL A 206 -15.51 -12.65 -1.10
N CYS A 207 -14.28 -12.16 -1.15
CA CYS A 207 -13.25 -12.42 -0.15
C CYS A 207 -13.18 -11.25 0.83
N VAL A 208 -13.14 -11.58 2.11
CA VAL A 208 -12.81 -10.67 3.21
C VAL A 208 -11.45 -11.09 3.72
N ALA A 209 -10.46 -10.20 3.66
CA ALA A 209 -9.09 -10.45 4.10
C ALA A 209 -8.68 -9.35 5.10
N ALA A 210 -8.72 -9.69 6.37
CA ALA A 210 -8.49 -8.76 7.48
C ALA A 210 -7.26 -9.16 8.30
N ASP A 211 -6.53 -8.19 8.84
CA ASP A 211 -5.32 -8.34 9.66
C ASP A 211 -4.27 -9.27 9.04
N ILE A 212 -4.09 -9.17 7.72
CA ILE A 212 -3.18 -10.04 6.94
C ILE A 212 -1.77 -10.00 7.54
N THR A 213 -1.14 -11.17 7.67
CA THR A 213 0.18 -11.41 8.27
C THR A 213 0.23 -11.33 9.81
N THR A 214 -0.85 -11.04 10.48
CA THR A 214 -0.87 -10.99 11.95
C THR A 214 -1.47 -12.28 12.56
N GLU A 215 -1.32 -12.46 13.86
CA GLU A 215 -1.94 -13.57 14.59
C GLU A 215 -3.48 -13.58 14.49
N ASN A 216 -4.08 -12.42 14.23
CA ASN A 216 -5.52 -12.26 14.06
C ASN A 216 -5.98 -12.34 12.60
N GLU A 217 -5.12 -12.84 11.71
CA GLU A 217 -5.43 -12.94 10.29
C GLU A 217 -6.75 -13.69 10.05
N TYR A 218 -7.59 -13.11 9.21
CA TYR A 218 -8.82 -13.71 8.76
C TYR A 218 -8.97 -13.55 7.26
N ILE A 219 -8.91 -14.64 6.50
CA ILE A 219 -9.09 -14.64 5.05
C ILE A 219 -10.14 -15.69 4.69
N MET A 220 -11.25 -15.24 4.10
CA MET A 220 -12.34 -16.16 3.71
C MET A 220 -13.05 -15.66 2.46
N THR A 221 -13.25 -16.59 1.51
CA THR A 221 -14.04 -16.36 0.30
C THR A 221 -15.33 -17.14 0.34
N ARG A 222 -16.46 -16.46 0.14
CA ARG A 222 -17.80 -17.08 0.05
C ARG A 222 -18.65 -16.36 -1.00
N LYS A 223 -19.71 -17.02 -1.46
CA LYS A 223 -20.77 -16.37 -2.21
C LYS A 223 -21.55 -15.40 -1.31
N VAL A 224 -22.07 -14.31 -1.87
CA VAL A 224 -22.91 -13.35 -1.15
C VAL A 224 -24.04 -14.05 -0.40
N ALA A 225 -24.71 -15.03 -1.03
CA ALA A 225 -25.79 -15.80 -0.39
C ALA A 225 -25.32 -16.57 0.88
N GLN A 226 -24.06 -16.97 0.91
CA GLN A 226 -23.46 -17.66 2.08
C GLN A 226 -23.07 -16.65 3.15
N TRP A 227 -22.46 -15.52 2.75
CA TRP A 227 -22.08 -14.45 3.68
C TRP A 227 -23.27 -13.90 4.48
N LYS A 228 -24.43 -13.75 3.84
CA LYS A 228 -25.68 -13.30 4.51
C LYS A 228 -26.12 -14.16 5.69
N LYS A 229 -25.61 -15.39 5.79
CA LYS A 229 -25.94 -16.33 6.87
C LYS A 229 -24.91 -16.35 8.01
N THR A 230 -23.79 -15.65 7.87
CA THR A 230 -22.69 -15.74 8.84
C THR A 230 -22.79 -14.75 10.00
N GLY A 231 -23.44 -13.61 9.79
CA GLY A 231 -23.43 -12.52 10.76
C GLY A 231 -22.05 -11.95 11.07
N LEU A 232 -21.08 -12.08 10.10
CA LEU A 232 -19.72 -11.58 10.28
C LEU A 232 -19.73 -10.08 10.57
N VAL A 233 -19.03 -9.70 11.66
CA VAL A 233 -18.65 -8.33 11.99
C VAL A 233 -17.14 -8.22 11.82
N ILE A 234 -16.70 -7.33 10.96
CA ILE A 234 -15.26 -7.11 10.68
C ILE A 234 -14.65 -6.18 11.71
N GLY A 235 -15.39 -5.13 12.07
CA GLY A 235 -14.94 -4.12 13.02
C GLY A 235 -13.85 -3.21 12.46
N LYS A 236 -13.06 -2.61 13.36
CA LYS A 236 -12.01 -1.64 13.03
C LYS A 236 -10.67 -2.31 12.70
N ARG A 237 -10.68 -3.29 11.85
CA ARG A 237 -9.48 -4.05 11.42
C ARG A 237 -9.02 -3.55 10.05
N PRO A 238 -7.70 -3.47 9.77
CA PRO A 238 -7.23 -3.34 8.38
C PRO A 238 -7.84 -4.47 7.51
N CYS A 239 -8.50 -4.13 6.41
CA CYS A 239 -9.24 -5.11 5.62
C CYS A 239 -9.16 -4.80 4.13
N VAL A 240 -8.97 -5.85 3.34
CA VAL A 240 -9.07 -5.84 1.88
C VAL A 240 -10.30 -6.68 1.48
N PHE A 241 -11.09 -6.16 0.56
CA PHE A 241 -12.24 -6.85 -0.01
C PHE A 241 -11.94 -7.19 -1.48
N LEU A 242 -12.28 -8.41 -1.90
CA LEU A 242 -12.16 -8.81 -3.28
C LEU A 242 -13.48 -9.35 -3.77
N ILE A 243 -13.87 -8.97 -4.99
CA ILE A 243 -15.14 -9.34 -5.62
C ILE A 243 -14.85 -10.01 -6.96
N LEU A 244 -15.47 -11.17 -7.20
CA LEU A 244 -15.51 -11.81 -8.51
C LEU A 244 -16.92 -12.33 -8.76
N ALA A 245 -17.60 -11.76 -9.75
CA ALA A 245 -18.98 -12.07 -10.13
C ALA A 245 -19.05 -13.10 -11.27
#